data_6adab7062814019048e9f2967d0a2465
#
_entry.id   6adab7062814019048e9f2967d0a2465
#
_cell.length_a   1.000
_cell.length_b   1.000
_cell.length_c   1.000
_cell.angle_alpha   90.00
_cell.angle_beta   90.00
_cell.angle_gamma   90.00
#
_symmetry.space_group_name_H-M   'P 1'
#
loop_
_entity.id
_entity.type
_entity.pdbx_description
1 polymer ?
#
loop_
_entity_poly.entity_id
_entity_poly.type
_entity_poly.pdbx_seq_one_letter_code
_entity_poly.pdbx_strand_id
1 'polypeptide(L)'
;MDETIKYTADVVVTTTDGYVLLVERGWEPYVGMWALPGGHVDAGETSRAAATRELAEEAGVYAAAEELTLASVFDEPGRDPRGRYVTVAYHLEVLPGTEVRPGDDATRAEWWPLNALPPLAFDHAEIIETVKASYPAAPAQEEV
;
A
#
# COMPACT_ATOMS: atom_id res chain seq x y z
N MET A 1 2.96 -0.20 31.92
CA MET A 1 2.36 0.91 31.17
C MET A 1 1.65 0.37 29.95
N ASP A 2 0.41 0.73 29.75
CA ASP A 2 -0.38 0.22 28.67
C ASP A 2 -0.13 0.99 27.40
N GLU A 3 -0.10 0.27 26.31
CA GLU A 3 0.06 0.87 25.01
C GLU A 3 -0.99 0.28 24.07
N THR A 4 -1.75 1.15 23.42
CA THR A 4 -2.72 0.71 22.44
C THR A 4 -2.00 0.41 21.13
N ILE A 5 -2.19 -0.79 20.63
CA ILE A 5 -1.59 -1.20 19.37
C ILE A 5 -2.66 -1.14 18.29
N LYS A 6 -2.44 -0.31 17.29
CA LYS A 6 -3.34 -0.22 16.15
C LYS A 6 -2.93 -1.21 15.08
N TYR A 7 -3.90 -1.86 14.49
CA TYR A 7 -3.69 -2.94 13.54
C TYR A 7 -4.19 -2.47 12.17
N THR A 8 -3.31 -2.47 11.19
CA THR A 8 -3.63 -1.98 9.86
C THR A 8 -3.17 -2.96 8.79
N ALA A 9 -3.59 -2.71 7.56
CA ALA A 9 -3.17 -3.48 6.40
C ALA A 9 -2.91 -2.53 5.25
N ASP A 10 -1.88 -2.81 4.48
CA ASP A 10 -1.51 -2.01 3.31
C ASP A 10 -1.31 -2.92 2.10
N VAL A 11 -1.48 -2.37 0.91
CA VAL A 11 -1.32 -3.15 -0.32
C VAL A 11 -0.35 -2.46 -1.26
N VAL A 12 0.65 -3.21 -1.71
CA VAL A 12 1.53 -2.76 -2.79
C VAL A 12 0.94 -3.33 -4.08
N VAL A 13 0.33 -2.48 -4.89
CA VAL A 13 -0.28 -2.91 -6.14
C VAL A 13 0.67 -2.51 -7.26
N THR A 14 1.14 -3.48 -8.02
CA THR A 14 2.10 -3.22 -9.09
C THR A 14 1.55 -3.67 -10.43
N THR A 15 2.12 -3.11 -11.48
CA THR A 15 1.82 -3.57 -12.84
C THR A 15 3.05 -4.25 -13.42
N THR A 16 2.82 -5.05 -14.44
CA THR A 16 3.92 -5.78 -15.06
C THR A 16 4.92 -4.86 -15.75
N ASP A 17 4.52 -3.63 -16.07
CA ASP A 17 5.41 -2.66 -16.69
C ASP A 17 6.08 -1.71 -15.69
N GLY A 18 6.03 -2.04 -14.38
CA GLY A 18 6.89 -1.36 -13.41
C GLY A 18 6.31 -0.16 -12.70
N TYR A 19 4.99 -0.11 -12.53
CA TYR A 19 4.33 0.97 -11.81
C TYR A 19 3.74 0.46 -10.49
N VAL A 20 3.59 1.36 -9.53
CA VAL A 20 2.96 1.07 -8.25
C VAL A 20 1.86 2.09 -8.01
N LEU A 21 0.77 1.62 -7.40
CA LEU A 21 -0.38 2.46 -7.08
C LEU A 21 -0.14 3.19 -5.77
N LEU A 22 -0.26 4.50 -5.80
CA LEU A 22 -0.15 5.32 -4.60
C LEU A 22 -1.35 6.25 -4.50
N VAL A 23 -1.68 6.62 -3.27
CA VAL A 23 -2.74 7.59 -2.99
C VAL A 23 -2.11 8.78 -2.29
N GLU A 24 -2.59 9.98 -2.59
CA GLU A 24 -2.11 11.19 -1.95
C GLU A 24 -2.92 11.43 -0.69
N ARG A 25 -2.24 11.58 0.44
CA ARG A 25 -2.90 11.75 1.73
C ARG A 25 -3.57 13.11 1.82
N GLY A 26 -4.85 13.10 2.21
CA GLY A 26 -5.62 14.33 2.41
C GLY A 26 -5.65 14.79 3.85
N TRP A 27 -5.02 14.06 4.78
CA TRP A 27 -5.10 14.35 6.21
C TRP A 27 -3.74 14.21 6.87
N GLU A 28 -3.55 14.95 7.97
CA GLU A 28 -2.36 14.76 8.77
C GLU A 28 -2.38 13.41 9.48
N PRO A 29 -1.24 12.78 9.73
CA PRO A 29 0.10 13.25 9.39
C PRO A 29 0.43 13.03 7.92
N TYR A 30 1.44 13.74 7.44
CA TYR A 30 1.96 13.59 6.07
C TYR A 30 0.96 14.01 5.00
N VAL A 31 0.13 15.05 5.29
CA VAL A 31 -0.80 15.53 4.28
C VAL A 31 -0.04 15.97 3.03
N GLY A 32 -0.53 15.59 1.86
CA GLY A 32 0.12 15.90 0.59
C GLY A 32 1.20 14.92 0.17
N MET A 33 1.62 14.02 1.07
CA MET A 33 2.57 12.97 0.70
C MET A 33 1.81 11.76 0.20
N TRP A 34 2.53 10.89 -0.48
CA TRP A 34 1.91 9.70 -1.08
C TRP A 34 2.09 8.48 -0.20
N ALA A 35 1.15 7.56 -0.29
CA ALA A 35 1.13 6.37 0.57
C ALA A 35 0.53 5.20 -0.19
N LEU A 36 0.80 4.00 0.33
CA LEU A 36 0.12 2.81 -0.15
C LEU A 36 -1.35 2.87 0.26
N PRO A 37 -2.25 2.33 -0.57
CA PRO A 37 -3.63 2.18 -0.11
C PRO A 37 -3.67 1.19 1.06
N GLY A 38 -4.50 1.49 2.04
CA GLY A 38 -4.62 0.67 3.24
C GLY A 38 -5.38 1.39 4.33
N GLY A 39 -5.52 0.73 5.46
CA GLY A 39 -6.23 1.30 6.59
C GLY A 39 -6.38 0.32 7.73
N HIS A 40 -7.21 0.67 8.69
CA HIS A 40 -7.41 -0.13 9.89
C HIS A 40 -8.13 -1.43 9.59
N VAL A 41 -7.74 -2.47 10.31
CA VAL A 41 -8.45 -3.74 10.30
C VAL A 41 -9.62 -3.60 11.27
N ASP A 42 -10.83 -3.83 10.77
CA ASP A 42 -12.03 -3.70 11.60
C ASP A 42 -12.21 -4.93 12.48
N ALA A 43 -12.98 -4.77 13.54
CA ALA A 43 -13.27 -5.88 14.44
C ALA A 43 -13.87 -7.03 13.63
N GLY A 44 -13.34 -8.22 13.85
CA GLY A 44 -13.82 -9.42 13.17
C GLY A 44 -13.25 -9.63 11.77
N GLU A 45 -12.44 -8.71 11.30
CA GLU A 45 -11.84 -8.77 9.97
C GLU A 45 -10.43 -9.36 10.05
N THR A 46 -10.03 -10.10 9.03
CA THR A 46 -8.60 -10.45 8.90
C THR A 46 -7.88 -9.29 8.22
N SER A 47 -6.55 -9.25 8.35
CA SER A 47 -5.79 -8.22 7.65
C SER A 47 -5.94 -8.35 6.14
N ARG A 48 -6.07 -9.58 5.64
CA ARG A 48 -6.28 -9.81 4.20
C ARG A 48 -7.62 -9.22 3.74
N ALA A 49 -8.68 -9.41 4.52
CA ALA A 49 -9.99 -8.84 4.19
C ALA A 49 -9.94 -7.32 4.25
N ALA A 50 -9.28 -6.78 5.27
CA ALA A 50 -9.13 -5.33 5.40
C ALA A 50 -8.36 -4.75 4.20
N ALA A 51 -7.28 -5.40 3.81
CA ALA A 51 -6.49 -4.95 2.66
C ALA A 51 -7.34 -4.90 1.39
N THR A 52 -8.15 -5.94 1.18
CA THR A 52 -9.02 -6.02 0.01
C THR A 52 -10.07 -4.91 0.04
N ARG A 53 -10.68 -4.71 1.19
CA ARG A 53 -11.71 -3.67 1.36
C ARG A 53 -11.13 -2.27 1.18
N GLU A 54 -10.00 -2.00 1.82
CA GLU A 54 -9.39 -0.67 1.75
C GLU A 54 -8.93 -0.36 0.33
N LEU A 55 -8.42 -1.34 -0.39
CA LEU A 55 -8.00 -1.13 -1.76
C LEU A 55 -9.18 -0.69 -2.62
N ALA A 56 -10.33 -1.33 -2.44
CA ALA A 56 -11.52 -0.94 -3.17
C ALA A 56 -12.00 0.47 -2.77
N GLU A 57 -11.98 0.74 -1.47
CA GLU A 57 -12.48 2.02 -0.96
C GLU A 57 -11.57 3.18 -1.33
N GLU A 58 -10.26 2.99 -1.23
CA GLU A 58 -9.32 4.09 -1.40
C GLU A 58 -8.86 4.30 -2.84
N ALA A 59 -8.90 3.28 -3.65
CA ALA A 59 -8.33 3.40 -4.99
C ALA A 59 -9.23 2.84 -6.09
N GLY A 60 -10.38 2.28 -5.74
CA GLY A 60 -11.30 1.75 -6.73
C GLY A 60 -10.81 0.49 -7.44
N VAL A 61 -9.86 -0.23 -6.84
CA VAL A 61 -9.35 -1.47 -7.41
C VAL A 61 -10.00 -2.63 -6.68
N TYR A 62 -10.60 -3.53 -7.43
CA TYR A 62 -11.34 -4.65 -6.87
C TYR A 62 -10.61 -5.95 -7.15
N ALA A 63 -10.33 -6.70 -6.11
CA ALA A 63 -9.64 -7.98 -6.20
C ALA A 63 -10.27 -8.93 -5.20
N ALA A 64 -10.15 -10.22 -5.46
CA ALA A 64 -10.50 -11.21 -4.46
C ALA A 64 -9.38 -11.28 -3.43
N ALA A 65 -9.74 -11.57 -2.18
CA ALA A 65 -8.75 -11.64 -1.11
C ALA A 65 -7.66 -12.65 -1.43
N GLU A 66 -8.01 -13.72 -2.10
CA GLU A 66 -7.07 -14.78 -2.45
C GLU A 66 -6.02 -14.33 -3.45
N GLU A 67 -6.27 -13.25 -4.17
CA GLU A 67 -5.31 -12.75 -5.16
C GLU A 67 -4.16 -11.97 -4.50
N LEU A 68 -4.33 -11.59 -3.25
CA LEU A 68 -3.29 -10.86 -2.54
C LEU A 68 -2.27 -11.83 -1.97
N THR A 69 -0.98 -11.51 -2.12
CA THR A 69 0.11 -12.31 -1.56
C THR A 69 0.66 -11.60 -0.34
N LEU A 70 0.78 -12.32 0.77
CA LEU A 70 1.35 -11.74 1.99
C LEU A 70 2.81 -11.37 1.73
N ALA A 71 3.17 -10.12 1.98
CA ALA A 71 4.54 -9.67 1.82
C ALA A 71 5.30 -9.74 3.15
N SER A 72 4.84 -9.01 4.15
CA SER A 72 5.51 -9.02 5.45
C SER A 72 4.69 -8.23 6.46
N VAL A 73 5.13 -8.28 7.72
CA VAL A 73 4.56 -7.49 8.80
C VAL A 73 5.58 -6.40 9.15
N PHE A 74 5.10 -5.20 9.34
CA PHE A 74 5.94 -4.06 9.69
C PHE A 74 5.47 -3.51 11.02
N ASP A 75 6.32 -3.61 12.04
CA ASP A 75 5.93 -3.28 13.41
C ASP A 75 6.99 -2.49 14.17
N GLU A 76 7.87 -1.82 13.46
CA GLU A 76 8.92 -1.06 14.12
C GLU A 76 8.31 0.03 15.00
N PRO A 77 8.71 0.16 16.27
CA PRO A 77 8.23 1.27 17.08
C PRO A 77 8.62 2.59 16.43
N GLY A 78 7.70 3.51 16.38
CA GLY A 78 7.97 4.81 15.79
C GLY A 78 7.74 4.89 14.30
N ARG A 79 7.32 3.81 13.65
CA ARG A 79 7.03 3.85 12.21
C ARG A 79 5.88 4.81 11.90
N ASP A 80 5.04 5.11 12.88
CA ASP A 80 3.92 6.03 12.74
C ASP A 80 3.97 7.02 13.88
N PRO A 81 3.99 8.33 13.61
CA PRO A 81 4.09 9.33 14.69
C PRO A 81 2.87 9.38 15.61
N ARG A 82 1.75 8.83 15.18
CA ARG A 82 0.52 8.87 15.99
C ARG A 82 0.51 7.86 17.13
N GLY A 83 1.39 6.84 17.08
CA GLY A 83 1.42 5.83 18.12
C GLY A 83 1.95 4.51 17.61
N ARG A 84 1.57 3.45 18.29
CA ARG A 84 2.03 2.10 17.98
C ARG A 84 1.15 1.50 16.90
N TYR A 85 1.72 1.32 15.72
CA TYR A 85 0.98 0.76 14.58
C TYR A 85 1.71 -0.46 14.03
N VAL A 86 0.96 -1.53 13.84
CA VAL A 86 1.45 -2.74 13.20
C VAL A 86 0.66 -2.91 11.91
N THR A 87 1.35 -3.02 10.79
CA THR A 87 0.67 -3.23 9.51
C THR A 87 1.10 -4.54 8.89
N VAL A 88 0.16 -5.21 8.27
CA VAL A 88 0.41 -6.39 7.45
C VAL A 88 0.33 -5.93 6.00
N ALA A 89 1.41 -6.12 5.26
CA ALA A 89 1.50 -5.66 3.88
C ALA A 89 1.29 -6.81 2.91
N TYR A 90 0.51 -6.56 1.89
CA TYR A 90 0.20 -7.51 0.84
C TYR A 90 0.65 -6.96 -0.50
N HIS A 91 0.85 -7.87 -1.45
CA HIS A 91 1.19 -7.51 -2.82
C HIS A 91 0.11 -8.02 -3.77
N LEU A 92 -0.21 -7.21 -4.76
CA LEU A 92 -1.15 -7.57 -5.82
C LEU A 92 -0.59 -7.06 -7.13
N GLU A 93 -0.54 -7.93 -8.13
CA GLU A 93 -0.12 -7.52 -9.47
C GLU A 93 -1.34 -7.41 -10.36
N VAL A 94 -1.47 -6.29 -11.09
CA VAL A 94 -2.59 -6.07 -11.99
C VAL A 94 -2.07 -5.71 -13.36
N LEU A 95 -2.96 -5.71 -14.33
CA LEU A 95 -2.58 -5.37 -15.71
C LEU A 95 -2.32 -3.88 -15.84
N PRO A 96 -1.37 -3.50 -16.71
CA PRO A 96 -1.20 -2.09 -17.02
C PRO A 96 -2.50 -1.48 -17.54
N GLY A 97 -2.75 -0.25 -17.17
CA GLY A 97 -3.97 0.43 -17.60
C GLY A 97 -5.16 0.20 -16.69
N THR A 98 -4.99 -0.55 -15.61
CA THR A 98 -6.07 -0.73 -14.65
C THR A 98 -6.48 0.63 -14.11
N GLU A 99 -7.78 0.93 -14.16
CA GLU A 99 -8.29 2.22 -13.71
C GLU A 99 -8.25 2.33 -12.21
N VAL A 100 -7.89 3.53 -11.73
CA VAL A 100 -7.87 3.83 -10.30
C VAL A 100 -8.56 5.17 -10.08
N ARG A 101 -9.12 5.36 -8.89
CA ARG A 101 -9.71 6.63 -8.53
C ARG A 101 -9.69 6.78 -7.01
N PRO A 102 -9.50 8.01 -6.51
CA PRO A 102 -9.38 8.21 -5.07
C PRO A 102 -10.71 7.97 -4.37
N GLY A 103 -10.64 7.44 -3.15
CA GLY A 103 -11.76 7.40 -2.25
C GLY A 103 -11.85 8.68 -1.45
N ASP A 104 -12.65 8.65 -0.37
CA ASP A 104 -12.95 9.86 0.39
C ASP A 104 -11.76 10.40 1.16
N ASP A 105 -10.83 9.53 1.54
CA ASP A 105 -9.69 9.93 2.39
C ASP A 105 -8.44 10.28 1.60
N ALA A 106 -8.50 10.25 0.28
CA ALA A 106 -7.38 10.56 -0.58
C ALA A 106 -7.76 11.68 -1.53
N THR A 107 -6.80 12.52 -1.87
CA THR A 107 -7.05 13.58 -2.84
C THR A 107 -6.76 13.11 -4.25
N ARG A 108 -5.88 12.13 -4.41
CA ARG A 108 -5.56 11.56 -5.71
C ARG A 108 -5.16 10.09 -5.57
N ALA A 109 -5.35 9.31 -6.63
CA ALA A 109 -4.84 7.95 -6.73
C ALA A 109 -4.18 7.85 -8.10
N GLU A 110 -2.90 7.45 -8.13
CA GLU A 110 -2.13 7.48 -9.37
C GLU A 110 -1.13 6.35 -9.42
N TRP A 111 -0.75 6.00 -10.63
CA TRP A 111 0.34 5.05 -10.89
C TRP A 111 1.65 5.80 -10.94
N TRP A 112 2.65 5.34 -10.19
CA TRP A 112 3.98 5.95 -10.16
C TRP A 112 5.02 4.93 -10.60
N PRO A 113 6.03 5.35 -11.37
CA PRO A 113 7.09 4.41 -11.72
C PRO A 113 7.84 3.95 -10.48
N LEU A 114 8.09 2.65 -10.38
CA LEU A 114 8.82 2.11 -9.22
C LEU A 114 10.23 2.69 -9.09
N ASN A 115 10.81 3.16 -10.20
CA ASN A 115 12.14 3.75 -10.15
C ASN A 115 12.14 5.27 -10.05
N ALA A 116 10.97 5.89 -9.83
CA ALA A 116 10.88 7.36 -9.70
C ALA A 116 9.70 7.69 -8.79
N LEU A 117 9.81 7.26 -7.52
CA LEU A 117 8.72 7.44 -6.56
C LEU A 117 8.70 8.85 -5.99
N PRO A 118 7.51 9.34 -5.62
CA PRO A 118 7.41 10.63 -4.93
C PRO A 118 7.80 10.45 -3.46
N PRO A 119 7.85 11.54 -2.67
CA PRO A 119 8.02 11.39 -1.23
C PRO A 119 6.89 10.56 -0.64
N LEU A 120 7.25 9.56 0.15
CA LEU A 120 6.30 8.61 0.71
C LEU A 120 6.14 8.82 2.20
N ALA A 121 4.91 8.64 2.68
CA ALA A 121 4.58 8.75 4.09
C ALA A 121 5.04 7.51 4.85
N PHE A 122 5.21 7.66 6.16
CA PHE A 122 5.52 6.57 7.08
C PHE A 122 6.78 5.82 6.61
N ASP A 123 6.73 4.49 6.70
CA ASP A 123 7.79 3.63 6.20
C ASP A 123 7.39 2.92 4.91
N HIS A 124 6.48 3.53 4.15
CA HIS A 124 5.94 2.89 2.95
C HIS A 124 7.01 2.64 1.89
N ALA A 125 8.08 3.45 1.87
CA ALA A 125 9.20 3.18 0.98
C ALA A 125 9.85 1.83 1.30
N GLU A 126 9.98 1.49 2.59
CA GLU A 126 10.55 0.20 2.99
C GLU A 126 9.63 -0.95 2.60
N ILE A 127 8.33 -0.74 2.72
CA ILE A 127 7.37 -1.78 2.33
C ILE A 127 7.50 -2.07 0.84
N ILE A 128 7.59 -1.03 0.02
CA ILE A 128 7.74 -1.21 -1.41
C ILE A 128 9.06 -1.92 -1.73
N GLU A 129 10.15 -1.56 -1.04
CA GLU A 129 11.44 -2.22 -1.27
C GLU A 129 11.38 -3.71 -0.94
N THR A 130 10.66 -4.05 0.13
CA THR A 130 10.51 -5.45 0.52
C THR A 130 9.79 -6.24 -0.57
N VAL A 131 8.74 -5.65 -1.14
CA VAL A 131 8.01 -6.31 -2.22
C VAL A 131 8.88 -6.44 -3.46
N LYS A 132 9.63 -5.38 -3.81
CA LYS A 132 10.51 -5.43 -4.97
C LYS A 132 11.55 -6.53 -4.86
N ALA A 133 12.06 -6.75 -3.65
CA ALA A 133 13.06 -7.81 -3.44
C ALA A 133 12.46 -9.18 -3.66
N SER A 134 11.18 -9.38 -3.31
CA SER A 134 10.50 -10.66 -3.46
C SER A 134 9.97 -10.87 -4.87
N TYR A 135 9.71 -9.78 -5.57
CA TYR A 135 9.17 -9.83 -6.92
C TYR A 135 10.03 -8.95 -7.81
N PRO A 136 11.21 -9.44 -8.18
CA PRO A 136 12.07 -8.64 -9.03
C PRO A 136 11.30 -8.30 -10.29
N ALA A 137 11.29 -7.07 -10.61
CA ALA A 137 10.63 -6.62 -11.80
C ALA A 137 11.19 -7.39 -12.97
N ALA A 138 10.34 -7.62 -13.92
CA ALA A 138 10.79 -8.19 -15.13
C ALA A 138 11.92 -7.31 -15.59
N PRO A 139 12.98 -7.89 -15.98
CA PRO A 139 14.08 -7.14 -16.40
C PRO A 139 13.63 -6.27 -17.52
N ALA A 140 13.94 -5.34 -17.37
CA ALA A 140 13.60 -4.50 -18.13
C ALA A 140 13.38 -4.75 -19.40
N GLN A 141 12.76 -4.75 -19.59
CA GLN A 141 12.45 -4.84 -20.63
C GLN A 141 13.18 -4.03 -21.39
N GLU A 142 13.95 -3.89 -21.16
CA GLU A 142 14.56 -3.21 -21.71
C GLU A 142 14.93 -3.37 -22.66
N GLU A 143 14.93 -3.62 -22.94
CA GLU A 143 15.20 -3.62 -23.76
C GLU A 143 15.18 -3.64 -24.55
N VAL A 144 15.11 -3.68 -24.98
CA VAL A 144 15.20 -3.75 -25.78
C VAL A 144 15.37 -3.49 -26.40
#